data_77bda6219e63b7943efaa8934cdaba10
#
_entry.id   77bda6219e63b7943efaa8934cdaba10
#
_cell.length_a   1.000
_cell.length_b   1.000
_cell.length_c   1.000
_cell.angle_alpha   90.00
_cell.angle_beta   90.00
_cell.angle_gamma   90.00
#
_symmetry.space_group_name_H-M   'P 1'
#
loop_
_entity.id
_entity.type
_entity.pdbx_description
1 polymer ?
#
loop_
_entity_poly.entity_id
_entity_poly.type
_entity_poly.pdbx_seq_one_letter_code
_entity_poly.pdbx_strand_id
1 'polypeptide(L)' 'AMENRYIATAAYSKEPSGFPPGEYVVLQFYATFKNRTLALETVTLSKEKNGEWHVADYAIK' A
#
# COMPACT_ATOMS: atom_id res chain seq x y z
N ALA A 1 -16.38 5.12 -10.45
CA ALA A 1 -16.30 4.09 -9.41
C ALA A 1 -15.36 2.97 -9.82
N MET A 2 -14.70 2.41 -8.82
CA MET A 2 -13.79 1.29 -9.03
C MET A 2 -14.59 0.02 -9.30
N GLU A 3 -14.25 -0.71 -10.38
CA GLU A 3 -14.92 -1.96 -10.71
C GLU A 3 -14.19 -3.17 -10.15
N ASN A 4 -12.86 -3.18 -10.24
CA ASN A 4 -12.06 -4.31 -9.80
C ASN A 4 -10.79 -3.84 -9.12
N ARG A 5 -10.32 -4.63 -8.17
CA ARG A 5 -9.04 -4.40 -7.51
C ARG A 5 -8.28 -5.71 -7.41
N TYR A 6 -7.03 -5.69 -7.78
CA TYR A 6 -6.16 -6.85 -7.74
C TYR A 6 -4.91 -6.53 -6.95
N ILE A 7 -4.48 -7.47 -6.11
CA ILE A 7 -3.19 -7.34 -5.42
C ILE A 7 -2.10 -7.57 -6.45
N ALA A 8 -1.23 -6.57 -6.66
CA ALA A 8 -0.11 -6.68 -7.57
C ALA A 8 1.14 -7.18 -6.86
N THR A 9 1.46 -6.59 -5.72
CA THR A 9 2.63 -6.98 -4.94
C THR A 9 2.38 -6.76 -3.46
N ALA A 10 3.17 -7.47 -2.63
CA ALA A 10 3.24 -7.23 -1.21
C ALA A 10 4.71 -7.40 -0.80
N ALA A 11 5.25 -6.44 -0.08
CA ALA A 11 6.65 -6.47 0.31
C ALA A 11 6.81 -5.99 1.75
N TYR A 12 7.65 -6.70 2.50
CA TYR A 12 8.02 -6.33 3.86
C TYR A 12 9.37 -5.61 3.82
N SER A 13 9.49 -4.52 4.59
CA SER A 13 10.74 -3.77 4.67
C SER A 13 10.91 -3.23 6.08
N LYS A 14 12.16 -3.23 6.56
CA LYS A 14 12.50 -2.64 7.86
C LYS A 14 12.93 -1.18 7.75
N GLU A 15 13.39 -0.75 6.58
CA GLU A 15 13.90 0.60 6.39
C GLU A 15 13.53 1.13 5.00
N PRO A 16 12.22 1.31 4.73
CA PRO A 16 11.84 1.87 3.44
C PRO A 16 12.29 3.32 3.32
N SER A 17 12.64 3.71 2.11
CA SER A 17 13.07 5.08 1.83
C SER A 17 11.99 6.09 2.21
N GLY A 18 12.37 7.13 2.93
CA GLY A 18 11.46 8.20 3.31
C GLY A 18 10.68 7.97 4.60
N PHE A 19 10.93 6.84 5.29
CA PHE A 19 10.26 6.53 6.55
C PHE A 19 11.27 6.31 7.68
N PRO A 20 10.87 6.56 8.93
CA PRO A 20 11.71 6.21 10.07
C PRO A 20 11.98 4.70 10.11
N PRO A 21 13.08 4.26 10.74
CA PRO A 21 13.31 2.83 10.92
C PRO A 21 12.15 2.15 11.62
N GLY A 22 11.78 0.95 11.16
CA GLY A 22 10.69 0.20 11.73
C GLY A 22 10.24 -0.90 10.78
N GLU A 23 9.14 -1.56 11.13
CA GLU A 23 8.59 -2.61 10.29
C GLU A 23 7.45 -2.07 9.44
N TYR A 24 7.52 -2.32 8.15
CA TYR A 24 6.56 -1.82 7.18
C TYR A 24 6.16 -2.92 6.21
N VAL A 25 4.94 -2.87 5.74
CA VAL A 25 4.48 -3.69 4.62
C VAL A 25 3.93 -2.75 3.57
N VAL A 26 4.43 -2.89 2.34
CA VAL A 26 3.95 -2.11 1.21
C VAL A 26 3.09 -3.02 0.34
N LEU A 27 1.84 -2.65 0.15
CA LEU A 27 0.90 -3.36 -0.68
C LEU A 27 0.61 -2.52 -1.91
N GLN A 28 0.65 -3.14 -3.08
CA GLN A 28 0.30 -2.47 -4.32
C GLN A 28 -0.85 -3.19 -4.99
N PHE A 29 -1.84 -2.42 -5.40
CA PHE A 29 -3.05 -2.94 -6.03
C PHE A 29 -3.24 -2.28 -7.38
N TYR A 30 -3.62 -3.06 -8.38
CA TYR A 30 -4.16 -2.50 -9.60
C TYR A 30 -5.66 -2.41 -9.45
N ALA A 31 -6.22 -1.28 -9.84
CA ALA A 31 -7.65 -1.05 -9.81
C ALA A 31 -8.11 -0.54 -11.16
N THR A 32 -9.22 -1.06 -11.64
CA THR A 32 -9.85 -0.54 -12.85
C THR A 32 -11.10 0.22 -12.46
N PHE A 33 -11.33 1.32 -13.15
CA PHE A 33 -12.48 2.18 -12.91
C PHE A 33 -13.47 2.03 -14.05
N LYS A 34 -14.67 2.57 -13.84
CA LYS A 34 -15.76 2.45 -14.81
C LYS A 34 -15.40 2.97 -16.20
N ASN A 35 -14.52 3.94 -16.29
CA ASN A 35 -14.03 4.47 -17.55
C ASN A 35 -12.84 3.67 -18.10
N ARG A 36 -12.57 2.52 -17.51
CA ARG A 36 -11.47 1.62 -17.88
C ARG A 36 -10.08 2.19 -17.66
N THR A 37 -9.96 3.17 -16.79
CA THR A 37 -8.66 3.69 -16.39
C THR A 37 -8.02 2.73 -15.42
N LEU A 38 -6.77 2.35 -15.68
CA LEU A 38 -5.99 1.53 -14.77
C LEU A 38 -5.22 2.44 -13.82
N ALA A 39 -5.36 2.21 -12.53
CA ALA A 39 -4.63 2.96 -11.51
C ALA A 39 -3.85 2.00 -10.63
N LEU A 40 -2.70 2.45 -10.13
CA LEU A 40 -1.90 1.72 -9.16
C LEU A 40 -2.07 2.38 -7.80
N GLU A 41 -2.61 1.63 -6.84
CA GLU A 41 -2.73 2.07 -5.45
C GLU A 41 -1.59 1.47 -4.64
N THR A 42 -0.91 2.30 -3.87
CA THR A 42 0.16 1.86 -2.98
C THR A 42 -0.24 2.18 -1.54
N VAL A 43 -0.29 1.16 -0.71
CA VAL A 43 -0.64 1.31 0.71
C VAL A 43 0.55 0.85 1.52
N THR A 44 1.06 1.73 2.38
CA THR A 44 2.15 1.40 3.28
C THR A 44 1.60 1.24 4.69
N LEU A 45 1.80 0.07 5.27
CA LEU A 45 1.40 -0.23 6.64
C LEU A 45 2.61 -0.18 7.56
N SER A 46 2.43 0.40 8.73
CA SER A 46 3.45 0.50 9.75
C SER A 46 3.03 -0.32 10.97
N LYS A 47 3.98 -1.04 11.56
CA LYS A 47 3.73 -1.81 12.77
C LYS A 47 4.03 -0.97 14.00
N GLU A 48 3.06 -0.87 14.89
CA GLU A 48 3.20 -0.16 16.15
C GLU A 48 3.96 -0.99 17.19
N LYS A 49 4.40 -0.33 18.26
CA LYS A 49 5.09 -1.01 19.36
C LYS A 49 4.25 -2.10 20.02
N ASN A 50 2.94 -1.95 20.00
CA ASN A 50 2.02 -2.95 20.56
C ASN A 50 1.73 -4.11 19.61
N GLY A 51 2.38 -4.12 18.44
CA GLY A 51 2.19 -5.18 17.44
C GLY A 51 1.06 -4.94 16.46
N GLU A 52 0.33 -3.86 16.60
CA GLU A 52 -0.76 -3.55 15.68
C GLU A 52 -0.24 -2.84 14.43
N TRP A 53 -0.89 -3.12 13.30
CA TRP A 53 -0.57 -2.49 12.02
C TRP A 53 -1.57 -1.40 11.70
N HIS A 54 -1.07 -0.29 11.15
CA HIS A 54 -1.96 0.77 10.67
C HIS A 54 -1.41 1.36 9.38
N VAL A 55 -2.27 2.06 8.66
CA VAL A 55 -1.87 2.71 7.40
C VAL A 55 -0.99 3.91 7.72
N ALA A 56 0.26 3.89 7.22
CA ALA A 56 1.20 4.99 7.38
C ALA A 56 1.19 5.90 6.17
N ASP A 57 0.88 5.38 4.98
CA ASP A 57 0.84 6.16 3.76
C ASP A 57 -0.09 5.51 2.74
N TYR A 58 -0.64 6.32 1.86
CA TYR A 58 -1.50 5.87 0.78
C TYR A 58 -1.27 6.78 -0.43
N ALA A 59 -1.06 6.16 -1.57
CA ALA A 59 -0.88 6.88 -2.82
C ALA A 59 -1.61 6.17 -3.95
N ILE A 60 -2.12 6.95 -4.91
CA ILE A 60 -2.75 6.42 -6.11
C ILE A 60 -2.18 7.17 -7.32
N LYS A 61 -1.91 6.43 -8.38
CA LYS A 61 -1.36 7.00 -9.61
C LYS A 61 -2.19 6.63 -10.82
#